data_ad07296bf693caeb1f47d115459cf657
#
_entry.id   ad07296bf693caeb1f47d115459cf657
#
_cell.length_a   1.000
_cell.length_b   1.000
_cell.length_c   1.000
_cell.angle_alpha   90.00
_cell.angle_beta   90.00
_cell.angle_gamma   90.00
#
_symmetry.space_group_name_H-M   'P 1'
#
loop_
_entity.id
_entity.type
_entity.pdbx_description
1 polymer ?
#
loop_
_entity_poly.entity_id
_entity_poly.type
_entity_poly.pdbx_seq_one_letter_code
_entity_poly.pdbx_strand_id
1 'polypeptide(L)'
;MAVLSIPSKNIEINVVADIHSFLKSRGVVFDQWVCDINFDDSASQEEILEAYAKDLVPFMNNSVYKTADVISINEGTENYAELRAKFLAEHTHSEDEIRFFVDGKGLFWFNFDNEPVFNLLCEAGDLISVPAGTKHWFDAGEKNPFV
;
A
#
# COMPACT_ATOMS: atom_id res chain seq x y z
N MET A 1 11.15 -5.49 -2.16
CA MET A 1 10.50 -6.49 -3.02
C MET A 1 9.25 -7.03 -2.35
N ALA A 2 8.12 -7.04 -3.03
CA ALA A 2 6.85 -7.46 -2.42
C ALA A 2 6.84 -8.95 -2.08
N VAL A 3 6.20 -9.29 -0.96
CA VAL A 3 6.00 -10.67 -0.51
C VAL A 3 4.56 -10.85 -0.05
N LEU A 4 3.88 -11.85 -0.57
CA LEU A 4 2.53 -12.21 -0.16
C LEU A 4 2.60 -13.44 0.76
N SER A 5 1.93 -13.38 1.90
CA SER A 5 1.94 -14.45 2.89
C SER A 5 0.54 -14.85 3.31
N ILE A 6 0.32 -16.16 3.45
CA ILE A 6 -0.90 -16.73 4.03
C ILE A 6 -0.48 -17.43 5.32
N PRO A 7 -0.49 -16.74 6.47
CA PRO A 7 0.08 -17.28 7.71
C PRO A 7 -0.56 -18.58 8.18
N SER A 8 -1.88 -18.73 8.07
CA SER A 8 -2.58 -19.93 8.51
C SER A 8 -2.22 -21.19 7.72
N LYS A 9 -1.66 -21.02 6.52
CA LYS A 9 -1.24 -22.12 5.63
C LYS A 9 0.27 -22.21 5.48
N ASN A 10 1.02 -21.33 6.14
CA ASN A 10 2.48 -21.26 6.04
C ASN A 10 2.94 -21.15 4.58
N ILE A 11 2.24 -20.34 3.79
CA ILE A 11 2.54 -20.09 2.38
C ILE A 11 3.12 -18.67 2.23
N GLU A 12 4.16 -18.56 1.41
CA GLU A 12 4.79 -17.29 1.06
C GLU A 12 5.04 -17.26 -0.44
N ILE A 13 4.64 -16.17 -1.09
CA ILE A 13 4.81 -15.95 -2.53
C ILE A 13 5.66 -14.71 -2.73
N ASN A 14 6.78 -14.84 -3.42
CA ASN A 14 7.71 -13.73 -3.68
C ASN A 14 8.02 -13.50 -5.16
N VAL A 15 7.37 -14.22 -6.05
CA VAL A 15 7.46 -13.98 -7.49
C VAL A 15 6.39 -12.96 -7.90
N VAL A 16 6.80 -11.84 -8.47
CA VAL A 16 5.90 -10.71 -8.82
C VAL A 16 4.72 -11.16 -9.69
N ALA A 17 4.97 -11.97 -10.70
CA ALA A 17 3.91 -12.47 -11.58
C ALA A 17 2.86 -13.30 -10.82
N ASP A 18 3.29 -14.11 -9.86
CA ASP A 18 2.39 -14.95 -9.06
C ASP A 18 1.60 -14.08 -8.06
N ILE A 19 2.22 -13.07 -7.46
CA ILE A 19 1.54 -12.09 -6.61
C ILE A 19 0.47 -11.36 -7.40
N HIS A 20 0.83 -10.86 -8.58
CA HIS A 20 -0.10 -10.16 -9.47
C HIS A 20 -1.32 -11.02 -9.79
N SER A 21 -1.11 -12.28 -10.18
CA SER A 21 -2.18 -13.21 -10.54
C SER A 21 -3.08 -13.55 -9.34
N PHE A 22 -2.48 -13.80 -8.18
CA PHE A 22 -3.22 -14.09 -6.95
C PHE A 22 -4.14 -12.94 -6.57
N LEU A 23 -3.64 -11.72 -6.57
CA LEU A 23 -4.41 -10.53 -6.22
C LEU A 23 -5.47 -10.20 -7.27
N LYS A 24 -5.12 -10.32 -8.55
CA LYS A 24 -6.04 -10.04 -9.66
C LYS A 24 -7.29 -10.91 -9.61
N SER A 25 -7.17 -12.19 -9.28
CA SER A 25 -8.31 -13.08 -9.15
C SER A 25 -9.28 -12.66 -8.05
N ARG A 26 -8.85 -11.77 -7.14
CA ARG A 26 -9.64 -11.21 -6.03
C ARG A 26 -10.02 -9.74 -6.24
N GLY A 27 -9.76 -9.20 -7.43
CA GLY A 27 -10.08 -7.81 -7.76
C GLY A 27 -9.08 -6.78 -7.27
N VAL A 28 -7.97 -7.21 -6.64
CA VAL A 28 -6.91 -6.33 -6.19
C VAL A 28 -5.88 -6.17 -7.29
N VAL A 29 -5.59 -4.93 -7.69
CA VAL A 29 -4.57 -4.63 -8.70
C VAL A 29 -3.24 -4.39 -8.00
N PHE A 30 -2.21 -5.06 -8.48
CA PHE A 30 -0.82 -4.86 -8.03
C PHE A 30 0.03 -4.52 -9.25
N ASP A 31 0.81 -3.44 -9.13
CA ASP A 31 1.70 -3.00 -10.20
C ASP A 31 2.99 -2.42 -9.58
N GLN A 32 3.94 -2.11 -10.42
CA GLN A 32 5.20 -1.49 -9.98
C GLN A 32 5.55 -0.34 -10.90
N TRP A 33 5.91 0.81 -10.29
CA TRP A 33 6.42 1.96 -11.01
C TRP A 33 7.90 2.14 -10.69
N VAL A 34 8.60 2.83 -11.56
CA VAL A 34 10.00 3.19 -11.30
C VAL A 34 10.07 4.11 -10.08
N CYS A 35 10.84 3.73 -9.08
CA CYS A 35 10.99 4.43 -7.82
C CYS A 35 12.49 4.66 -7.56
N ASP A 36 13.07 5.58 -8.33
CA ASP A 36 14.51 5.91 -8.30
C ASP A 36 14.82 7.27 -7.67
N ILE A 37 13.80 7.93 -7.09
CA ILE A 37 13.93 9.24 -6.47
C ILE A 37 13.99 9.06 -4.96
N ASN A 38 15.03 9.62 -4.36
CA ASN A 38 15.20 9.62 -2.90
C ASN A 38 14.69 10.94 -2.33
N PHE A 39 13.90 10.85 -1.28
CA PHE A 39 13.43 12.00 -0.53
C PHE A 39 13.99 11.94 0.89
N ASP A 40 14.23 13.10 1.50
CA ASP A 40 14.52 13.16 2.93
C ASP A 40 13.21 13.18 3.74
N ASP A 41 13.33 13.04 5.06
CA ASP A 41 12.16 12.99 5.95
C ASP A 41 11.38 14.31 5.98
N SER A 42 11.97 15.39 5.47
CA SER A 42 11.33 16.72 5.42
C SER A 42 10.67 17.03 4.08
N ALA A 43 10.71 16.09 3.12
CA ALA A 43 10.09 16.30 1.82
C ALA A 43 8.59 16.58 1.98
N SER A 44 8.12 17.64 1.33
CA SER A 44 6.70 18.02 1.37
C SER A 44 5.85 17.11 0.46
N GLN A 45 4.55 17.07 0.72
CA GLN A 45 3.60 16.41 -0.16
C GLN A 45 3.73 16.91 -1.60
N GLU A 46 3.86 18.23 -1.78
CA GLU A 46 3.98 18.86 -3.10
C GLU A 46 5.23 18.39 -3.83
N GLU A 47 6.37 18.32 -3.16
CA GLU A 47 7.62 17.83 -3.74
C GLU A 47 7.50 16.39 -4.23
N ILE A 48 6.89 15.53 -3.43
CA ILE A 48 6.70 14.12 -3.76
C ILE A 48 5.75 13.95 -4.92
N LEU A 49 4.59 14.64 -4.90
CA LEU A 49 3.62 14.58 -5.98
C LEU A 49 4.18 15.10 -7.30
N GLU A 50 4.96 16.18 -7.28
CA GLU A 50 5.61 16.73 -8.46
C GLU A 50 6.63 15.76 -9.04
N ALA A 51 7.43 15.12 -8.19
CA ALA A 51 8.44 14.16 -8.62
C ALA A 51 7.82 12.95 -9.35
N TYR A 52 6.62 12.53 -8.97
CA TYR A 52 5.92 11.41 -9.59
C TYR A 52 4.82 11.83 -10.56
N ALA A 53 4.72 13.12 -10.89
CA ALA A 53 3.68 13.62 -11.82
C ALA A 53 3.69 12.89 -13.17
N LYS A 54 4.85 12.49 -13.65
CA LYS A 54 5.01 11.74 -14.91
C LYS A 54 4.18 10.45 -14.94
N ASP A 55 4.12 9.73 -13.81
CA ASP A 55 3.34 8.50 -13.68
C ASP A 55 1.93 8.77 -13.15
N LEU A 56 1.80 9.70 -12.21
CA LEU A 56 0.56 9.97 -11.51
C LEU A 56 -0.48 10.68 -12.37
N VAL A 57 -0.07 11.69 -13.15
CA VAL A 57 -1.02 12.48 -13.98
C VAL A 57 -1.71 11.62 -15.04
N PRO A 58 -0.99 10.78 -15.84
CA PRO A 58 -1.65 9.88 -16.76
C PRO A 58 -2.57 8.88 -16.06
N PHE A 59 -2.15 8.35 -14.91
CA PHE A 59 -2.97 7.44 -14.11
C PHE A 59 -4.27 8.11 -13.68
N MET A 60 -4.22 9.32 -13.13
CA MET A 60 -5.41 10.07 -12.70
C MET A 60 -6.32 10.45 -13.87
N ASN A 61 -5.75 10.80 -15.03
CA ASN A 61 -6.53 11.14 -16.23
C ASN A 61 -7.30 9.95 -16.78
N ASN A 62 -6.80 8.73 -16.57
CA ASN A 62 -7.43 7.49 -17.03
C ASN A 62 -8.29 6.83 -15.95
N SER A 63 -8.57 7.52 -14.85
CA SER A 63 -9.35 7.02 -13.74
C SER A 63 -10.40 8.04 -13.29
N VAL A 64 -11.25 7.64 -12.34
CA VAL A 64 -12.22 8.54 -11.70
C VAL A 64 -11.59 9.44 -10.63
N TYR A 65 -10.33 9.18 -10.27
CA TYR A 65 -9.63 9.91 -9.21
C TYR A 65 -9.15 11.26 -9.70
N LYS A 66 -9.40 12.31 -8.92
CA LYS A 66 -9.06 13.69 -9.25
C LYS A 66 -8.05 14.32 -8.30
N THR A 67 -7.80 13.69 -7.17
CA THR A 67 -6.88 14.20 -6.14
C THR A 67 -5.95 13.09 -5.64
N ALA A 68 -4.80 13.51 -5.14
CA ALA A 68 -3.85 12.61 -4.48
C ALA A 68 -3.29 13.30 -3.24
N ASP A 69 -2.98 12.52 -2.23
CA ASP A 69 -2.31 12.99 -1.01
C ASP A 69 -1.12 12.10 -0.70
N VAL A 70 -0.29 12.54 0.22
CA VAL A 70 0.87 11.78 0.69
C VAL A 70 0.74 11.55 2.19
N ILE A 71 0.92 10.31 2.61
CA ILE A 71 1.00 9.93 4.01
C ILE A 71 2.44 9.53 4.30
N SER A 72 3.05 10.15 5.30
CA SER A 72 4.42 9.85 5.72
C SER A 72 4.43 9.39 7.16
N ILE A 73 5.09 8.26 7.41
CA ILE A 73 5.21 7.67 8.76
C ILE A 73 6.69 7.36 9.00
N ASN A 74 7.20 7.75 10.16
CA ASN A 74 8.54 7.41 10.61
C ASN A 74 8.56 7.35 12.15
N GLU A 75 9.72 7.08 12.74
CA GLU A 75 9.87 6.98 14.20
C GLU A 75 9.48 8.27 14.92
N GLY A 76 9.60 9.42 14.26
CA GLY A 76 9.25 10.72 14.81
C GLY A 76 7.80 11.13 14.62
N THR A 77 6.96 10.28 14.02
CA THR A 77 5.55 10.59 13.79
C THR A 77 4.82 10.75 15.13
N GLU A 78 4.22 11.93 15.32
CA GLU A 78 3.47 12.26 16.52
C GLU A 78 2.26 11.33 16.67
N ASN A 79 2.02 10.84 17.89
CA ASN A 79 0.90 9.94 18.20
C ASN A 79 0.88 8.67 17.32
N TYR A 80 2.04 8.14 16.98
CA TYR A 80 2.13 6.98 16.11
C TYR A 80 1.35 5.76 16.63
N ALA A 81 1.38 5.51 17.94
CA ALA A 81 0.64 4.37 18.53
C ALA A 81 -0.86 4.45 18.25
N GLU A 82 -1.45 5.63 18.33
CA GLU A 82 -2.87 5.85 18.01
C GLU A 82 -3.13 5.70 16.51
N LEU A 83 -2.25 6.25 15.67
CA LEU A 83 -2.34 6.15 14.23
C LEU A 83 -2.23 4.70 13.78
N ARG A 84 -1.27 3.95 14.35
CA ARG A 84 -1.11 2.52 14.08
C ARG A 84 -2.35 1.74 14.45
N ALA A 85 -2.92 1.97 15.63
CA ALA A 85 -4.15 1.31 16.07
C ALA A 85 -5.32 1.56 15.11
N LYS A 86 -5.43 2.76 14.58
CA LYS A 86 -6.44 3.13 13.60
C LYS A 86 -6.25 2.36 12.29
N PHE A 87 -5.02 2.24 11.80
CA PHE A 87 -4.73 1.52 10.56
C PHE A 87 -4.86 0.01 10.71
N LEU A 88 -4.63 -0.54 11.89
CA LEU A 88 -4.76 -1.97 12.18
C LEU A 88 -6.21 -2.43 12.29
N ALA A 89 -7.16 -1.53 12.50
CA ALA A 89 -8.57 -1.89 12.59
C ALA A 89 -9.10 -2.30 11.22
N GLU A 90 -9.70 -3.47 11.12
CA GLU A 90 -10.34 -3.92 9.89
C GLU A 90 -11.42 -2.93 9.47
N HIS A 91 -11.39 -2.52 8.21
CA HIS A 91 -12.33 -1.54 7.67
C HIS A 91 -12.57 -1.76 6.18
N THR A 92 -13.62 -1.11 5.69
CA THR A 92 -13.93 -1.03 4.26
C THR A 92 -14.08 0.44 3.87
N HIS A 93 -13.90 0.71 2.58
CA HIS A 93 -14.15 2.03 2.02
C HIS A 93 -15.29 1.96 1.00
N SER A 94 -16.00 3.07 0.83
CA SER A 94 -17.05 3.21 -0.19
C SER A 94 -16.47 3.41 -1.60
N GLU A 95 -15.19 3.71 -1.69
CA GLU A 95 -14.47 3.91 -2.95
C GLU A 95 -13.25 3.01 -3.00
N ASP A 96 -12.70 2.80 -4.20
CA ASP A 96 -11.44 2.09 -4.35
C ASP A 96 -10.31 2.88 -3.67
N GLU A 97 -9.42 2.18 -2.98
CA GLU A 97 -8.24 2.77 -2.37
C GLU A 97 -7.00 2.43 -3.20
N ILE A 98 -6.26 3.46 -3.62
CA ILE A 98 -5.02 3.28 -4.38
C ILE A 98 -3.87 3.84 -3.56
N ARG A 99 -2.82 3.04 -3.40
CA ARG A 99 -1.60 3.43 -2.69
C ARG A 99 -0.37 3.10 -3.51
N PHE A 100 0.52 4.06 -3.60
CA PHE A 100 1.85 3.89 -4.18
C PHE A 100 2.90 4.14 -3.10
N PHE A 101 3.84 3.20 -2.98
CA PHE A 101 4.90 3.28 -1.98
C PHE A 101 6.10 4.03 -2.57
N VAL A 102 6.30 5.26 -2.11
CA VAL A 102 7.43 6.11 -2.52
C VAL A 102 8.70 5.68 -1.81
N ASP A 103 8.60 5.27 -0.55
CA ASP A 103 9.73 4.86 0.27
C ASP A 103 9.25 3.96 1.42
N GLY A 104 10.19 3.25 2.05
CA GLY A 104 9.88 2.38 3.16
C GLY A 104 9.07 1.15 2.80
N LYS A 105 8.33 0.64 3.77
CA LYS A 105 7.52 -0.59 3.61
C LYS A 105 6.36 -0.64 4.59
N GLY A 106 5.36 -1.44 4.23
CA GLY A 106 4.23 -1.72 5.11
C GLY A 106 3.47 -2.96 4.67
N LEU A 107 2.66 -3.48 5.57
CA LEU A 107 1.85 -4.69 5.35
C LEU A 107 0.39 -4.31 5.14
N PHE A 108 -0.17 -4.68 3.99
CA PHE A 108 -1.61 -4.72 3.77
C PHE A 108 -2.13 -6.10 4.11
N TRP A 109 -3.16 -6.16 4.94
CA TRP A 109 -3.87 -7.38 5.31
C TRP A 109 -5.24 -7.40 4.67
N PHE A 110 -5.66 -8.59 4.21
CA PHE A 110 -6.93 -8.77 3.50
C PHE A 110 -7.73 -9.92 4.11
N ASN A 111 -9.03 -9.70 4.22
CA ASN A 111 -9.97 -10.69 4.74
C ASN A 111 -11.12 -10.87 3.75
N PHE A 112 -10.98 -11.81 2.82
CA PHE A 112 -12.03 -12.18 1.88
C PHE A 112 -12.88 -13.32 2.46
N ASP A 113 -14.18 -13.31 2.14
CA ASP A 113 -15.09 -14.34 2.60
C ASP A 113 -14.67 -15.73 2.09
N ASN A 114 -14.73 -16.72 2.98
CA ASN A 114 -14.39 -18.12 2.68
C ASN A 114 -12.93 -18.36 2.29
N GLU A 115 -12.05 -17.43 2.58
CA GLU A 115 -10.62 -17.56 2.33
C GLU A 115 -9.82 -17.26 3.59
N PRO A 116 -8.63 -17.85 3.76
CA PRO A 116 -7.76 -17.48 4.87
C PRO A 116 -7.28 -16.03 4.71
N VAL A 117 -7.10 -15.35 5.82
CA VAL A 117 -6.51 -14.01 5.84
C VAL A 117 -5.09 -14.10 5.27
N PHE A 118 -4.73 -13.15 4.43
CA PHE A 118 -3.39 -13.04 3.87
C PHE A 118 -2.89 -11.59 3.95
N ASN A 119 -1.58 -11.43 3.80
CA ASN A 119 -0.97 -10.11 3.76
C ASN A 119 -0.05 -9.93 2.56
N LEU A 120 0.17 -8.68 2.20
CA LEU A 120 1.13 -8.27 1.19
C LEU A 120 2.09 -7.25 1.79
N LEU A 121 3.36 -7.60 1.85
CA LEU A 121 4.42 -6.65 2.18
C LEU A 121 4.69 -5.80 0.95
N CYS A 122 4.45 -4.51 1.04
CA CYS A 122 4.73 -3.55 -0.02
C CYS A 122 5.96 -2.71 0.33
N GLU A 123 6.75 -2.41 -0.68
CA GLU A 123 7.96 -1.59 -0.58
C GLU A 123 7.97 -0.51 -1.66
N ALA A 124 8.98 0.35 -1.62
CA ALA A 124 9.13 1.41 -2.61
C ALA A 124 9.01 0.90 -4.06
N GLY A 125 8.19 1.56 -4.84
CA GLY A 125 7.87 1.19 -6.23
C GLY A 125 6.61 0.36 -6.40
N ASP A 126 6.04 -0.17 -5.32
CA ASP A 126 4.83 -0.98 -5.39
C ASP A 126 3.57 -0.11 -5.42
N LEU A 127 2.66 -0.44 -6.32
CA LEU A 127 1.33 0.17 -6.43
C LEU A 127 0.28 -0.89 -6.13
N ILE A 128 -0.67 -0.55 -5.26
CA ILE A 128 -1.79 -1.42 -4.96
C ILE A 128 -3.11 -0.66 -5.09
N SER A 129 -4.09 -1.28 -5.72
CA SER A 129 -5.46 -0.77 -5.80
C SER A 129 -6.40 -1.78 -5.15
N VAL A 130 -7.03 -1.36 -4.06
CA VAL A 130 -7.96 -2.18 -3.27
C VAL A 130 -9.38 -1.77 -3.64
N PRO A 131 -10.22 -2.69 -4.17
CA PRO A 131 -11.56 -2.32 -4.57
C PRO A 131 -12.45 -1.94 -3.38
N ALA A 132 -13.42 -1.08 -3.65
CA ALA A 132 -14.41 -0.68 -2.66
C ALA A 132 -15.06 -1.90 -2.00
N GLY A 133 -15.33 -1.83 -0.70
CA GLY A 133 -15.97 -2.90 0.05
C GLY A 133 -15.04 -4.03 0.51
N THR A 134 -13.77 -4.00 0.14
CA THR A 134 -12.80 -5.01 0.57
C THR A 134 -12.41 -4.80 2.03
N LYS A 135 -12.56 -5.84 2.85
CA LYS A 135 -12.12 -5.81 4.25
C LYS A 135 -10.60 -5.90 4.30
N HIS A 136 -9.97 -4.89 4.85
CA HIS A 136 -8.51 -4.82 4.91
C HIS A 136 -8.04 -3.96 6.09
N TRP A 137 -6.76 -4.06 6.39
CA TRP A 137 -6.09 -3.18 7.35
C TRP A 137 -4.62 -3.04 6.98
N PHE A 138 -3.95 -2.07 7.58
CA PHE A 138 -2.57 -1.74 7.24
C PHE A 138 -1.71 -1.66 8.50
N ASP A 139 -0.51 -2.20 8.42
CA ASP A 139 0.47 -2.15 9.51
C ASP A 139 1.81 -1.61 8.99
N ALA A 140 2.20 -0.45 9.47
CA ALA A 140 3.51 0.14 9.19
C ALA A 140 4.62 -0.40 10.11
N GLY A 141 4.27 -1.23 11.09
CA GLY A 141 5.20 -1.86 12.01
C GLY A 141 5.17 -1.28 13.42
N GLU A 142 5.44 -2.12 14.39
CA GLU A 142 5.49 -1.73 15.80
C GLU A 142 6.78 -0.97 16.14
N LYS A 143 7.88 -1.39 15.51
CA LYS A 143 9.21 -0.81 15.75
C LYS A 143 9.78 -0.24 14.47
N ASN A 144 10.42 0.91 14.57
CA ASN A 144 11.10 1.58 13.45
C ASN A 144 10.21 1.73 12.21
N PRO A 145 8.97 2.26 12.35
CA PRO A 145 8.11 2.45 11.20
C PRO A 145 8.74 3.41 10.21
N PHE A 146 8.63 3.08 8.91
CA PHE A 146 9.08 3.95 7.84
C PHE A 146 8.30 3.63 6.56
N VAL A 147 7.45 4.58 6.14
CA VAL A 147 6.68 4.47 4.89
C VAL A 147 6.25 5.84 4.38
#